data_2291a55dd8fe4c345de2e3ad899341d3
#
_entry.id   2291a55dd8fe4c345de2e3ad899341d3
#
_cell.length_a   1.000
_cell.length_b   1.000
_cell.length_c   1.000
_cell.angle_alpha   90.00
_cell.angle_beta   90.00
_cell.angle_gamma   90.00
#
_symmetry.space_group_name_H-M   'P 1'
#
loop_
_entity.id
_entity.type
_entity.pdbx_description
1 polymer ?
#
loop_
_entity_poly.entity_id
_entity_poly.type
_entity_poly.pdbx_seq_one_letter_code
_entity_poly.pdbx_strand_id
1 'polypeptide(L)'
;MMKRVRVVLVAMTLASSVAISAEPYTVKNGNQVDGQTLQGWKTWRALACERCHGAEQEGLVGPPLVESLKKISKDEFHELMMKGRPEKGMPNFEASDMVQKNWEGLYAYLKGRSDGKIVAGRLVPLDQKVAQP
;
A
#
# COMPACT_ATOMS: atom_id res chain seq x y z
N MET A 1 20.75 -68.67 7.47
CA MET A 1 19.57 -67.80 7.18
C MET A 1 19.94 -66.38 7.56
N MET A 2 20.34 -65.58 6.59
CA MET A 2 20.65 -64.15 6.82
C MET A 2 19.42 -63.32 6.45
N LYS A 3 18.78 -62.70 7.47
CA LYS A 3 17.67 -61.77 7.30
C LYS A 3 18.23 -60.41 6.86
N ARG A 4 17.92 -60.00 5.63
CA ARG A 4 18.24 -58.67 5.10
C ARG A 4 17.25 -57.65 5.67
N VAL A 5 17.70 -56.78 6.58
CA VAL A 5 16.93 -55.63 7.06
C VAL A 5 17.01 -54.55 5.97
N ARG A 6 15.86 -54.24 5.35
CA ARG A 6 15.72 -53.09 4.45
C ARG A 6 15.44 -51.84 5.28
N VAL A 7 16.39 -50.96 5.38
CA VAL A 7 16.19 -49.62 5.93
C VAL A 7 15.52 -48.78 4.86
N VAL A 8 14.28 -48.41 5.10
CA VAL A 8 13.53 -47.44 4.26
C VAL A 8 13.84 -46.05 4.79
N LEU A 9 14.66 -45.30 4.05
CA LEU A 9 14.89 -43.88 4.31
C LEU A 9 13.66 -43.10 3.81
N VAL A 10 12.83 -42.61 4.72
CA VAL A 10 11.77 -41.67 4.44
C VAL A 10 12.40 -40.28 4.37
N ALA A 11 12.58 -39.76 3.16
CA ALA A 11 13.00 -38.38 2.94
C ALA A 11 11.83 -37.43 3.25
N MET A 12 11.92 -36.76 4.37
CA MET A 12 10.96 -35.73 4.81
C MET A 12 11.29 -34.45 4.09
N THR A 13 10.57 -34.15 2.99
CA THR A 13 10.67 -32.88 2.28
C THR A 13 9.95 -31.81 3.09
N LEU A 14 10.71 -30.90 3.70
CA LEU A 14 10.18 -29.68 4.29
C LEU A 14 9.74 -28.75 3.14
N ALA A 15 8.44 -28.70 2.89
CA ALA A 15 7.86 -27.67 2.04
C ALA A 15 7.88 -26.34 2.80
N SER A 16 8.86 -25.48 2.51
CA SER A 16 8.87 -24.10 2.98
C SER A 16 7.76 -23.34 2.26
N SER A 17 6.62 -23.15 2.94
CA SER A 17 5.56 -22.24 2.47
C SER A 17 6.07 -20.80 2.61
N VAL A 18 6.48 -20.20 1.51
CA VAL A 18 6.70 -18.76 1.42
C VAL A 18 5.32 -18.10 1.53
N ALA A 19 5.05 -17.47 2.66
CA ALA A 19 3.86 -16.63 2.82
C ALA A 19 4.02 -15.41 1.90
N ILE A 20 3.39 -15.45 0.71
CA ILE A 20 3.26 -14.29 -0.15
C ILE A 20 2.28 -13.36 0.55
N SER A 21 2.78 -12.28 1.15
CA SER A 21 1.93 -11.21 1.68
C SER A 21 1.18 -10.59 0.50
N ALA A 22 -0.16 -10.66 0.53
CA ALA A 22 -0.97 -10.05 -0.52
C ALA A 22 -0.77 -8.53 -0.52
N GLU A 23 -0.64 -7.95 -1.72
CA GLU A 23 -0.56 -6.51 -1.88
C GLU A 23 -1.83 -5.85 -1.32
N PRO A 24 -1.71 -4.67 -0.66
CA PRO A 24 -2.87 -4.00 -0.05
C PRO A 24 -3.81 -3.36 -1.07
N TYR A 25 -3.48 -3.42 -2.35
CA TYR A 25 -4.24 -2.84 -3.47
C TYR A 25 -4.43 -3.83 -4.61
N THR A 26 -5.46 -3.60 -5.42
CA THR A 26 -5.62 -4.26 -6.73
C THR A 26 -5.61 -3.19 -7.81
N VAL A 27 -4.79 -3.39 -8.85
CA VAL A 27 -4.66 -2.42 -9.96
C VAL A 27 -4.63 -3.12 -11.32
N LYS A 28 -5.29 -2.50 -12.30
CA LYS A 28 -5.20 -2.82 -13.74
C LYS A 28 -4.80 -1.58 -14.51
N ASN A 29 -4.01 -1.74 -15.57
CA ASN A 29 -3.61 -0.66 -16.47
C ASN A 29 -2.99 0.56 -15.75
N GLY A 30 -2.50 0.39 -14.54
CA GLY A 30 -1.88 1.43 -13.72
C GLY A 30 -2.84 2.40 -13.03
N ASN A 31 -4.08 2.55 -13.48
CA ASN A 31 -5.02 3.55 -12.97
C ASN A 31 -6.42 3.02 -12.61
N GLN A 32 -6.75 1.79 -12.96
CA GLN A 32 -7.99 1.15 -12.53
C GLN A 32 -7.73 0.41 -11.22
N VAL A 33 -8.40 0.79 -10.15
CA VAL A 33 -8.12 0.29 -8.80
C VAL A 33 -9.37 -0.21 -8.08
N ASP A 34 -9.17 -1.07 -7.08
CA ASP A 34 -10.24 -1.50 -6.19
C ASP A 34 -10.85 -0.33 -5.42
N GLY A 35 -12.04 -0.56 -4.85
CA GLY A 35 -12.81 0.48 -4.17
C GLY A 35 -12.10 1.09 -2.97
N GLN A 36 -11.38 0.30 -2.19
CA GLN A 36 -10.63 0.78 -1.02
C GLN A 36 -9.48 1.70 -1.44
N THR A 37 -8.70 1.28 -2.42
CA THR A 37 -7.59 2.07 -2.99
C THR A 37 -8.11 3.36 -3.63
N LEU A 38 -9.27 3.31 -4.31
CA LEU A 38 -9.90 4.50 -4.89
C LEU A 38 -10.32 5.50 -3.81
N GLN A 39 -10.87 5.03 -2.69
CA GLN A 39 -11.19 5.91 -1.56
C GLN A 39 -9.94 6.51 -0.92
N GLY A 40 -8.85 5.78 -0.86
CA GLY A 40 -7.56 6.29 -0.43
C GLY A 40 -7.05 7.43 -1.31
N TRP A 41 -7.12 7.28 -2.62
CA TRP A 41 -6.79 8.36 -3.57
C TRP A 41 -7.71 9.58 -3.40
N LYS A 42 -9.02 9.38 -3.21
CA LYS A 42 -9.96 10.48 -2.94
C LYS A 42 -9.62 11.20 -1.63
N THR A 43 -9.26 10.46 -0.59
CA THR A 43 -8.82 11.02 0.70
C THR A 43 -7.54 11.83 0.55
N TRP A 44 -6.54 11.33 -0.17
CA TRP A 44 -5.33 12.07 -0.56
C TRP A 44 -5.66 13.43 -1.18
N ARG A 45 -6.59 13.44 -2.14
CA ARG A 45 -7.03 14.67 -2.82
C ARG A 45 -7.80 15.61 -1.92
N ALA A 46 -8.75 15.09 -1.16
CA ALA A 46 -9.62 15.88 -0.29
C ALA A 46 -8.85 16.59 0.82
N LEU A 47 -7.80 15.97 1.33
CA LEU A 47 -6.94 16.55 2.38
C LEU A 47 -5.80 17.38 1.81
N ALA A 48 -5.69 17.49 0.49
CA ALA A 48 -4.66 18.26 -0.21
C ALA A 48 -3.22 17.90 0.23
N CYS A 49 -2.96 16.61 0.45
CA CYS A 49 -1.66 16.11 0.90
C CYS A 49 -0.53 16.47 -0.08
N GLU A 50 -0.87 16.62 -1.37
CA GLU A 50 0.04 17.02 -2.43
C GLU A 50 0.69 18.38 -2.20
N ARG A 51 0.07 19.27 -1.43
CA ARG A 51 0.65 20.61 -1.15
C ARG A 51 1.99 20.51 -0.40
N CYS A 52 2.16 19.45 0.39
CA CYS A 52 3.40 19.22 1.12
C CYS A 52 4.24 18.08 0.54
N HIS A 53 3.60 17.05 0.01
CA HIS A 53 4.30 15.83 -0.46
C HIS A 53 4.55 15.77 -1.97
N GLY A 54 4.09 16.78 -2.72
CA GLY A 54 4.17 16.81 -4.18
C GLY A 54 3.02 16.09 -4.86
N ALA A 55 2.66 16.52 -6.09
CA ALA A 55 1.52 15.98 -6.84
C ALA A 55 1.68 14.50 -7.21
N GLU A 56 2.91 14.06 -7.39
CA GLU A 56 3.30 12.68 -7.70
C GLU A 56 3.93 11.96 -6.50
N GLN A 57 3.79 12.51 -5.29
CA GLN A 57 4.38 12.04 -4.04
C GLN A 57 5.92 12.06 -4.04
N GLU A 58 6.48 12.88 -4.87
CA GLU A 58 7.93 13.06 -5.06
C GLU A 58 8.61 13.83 -3.93
N GLY A 59 7.82 14.45 -3.05
CA GLY A 59 8.30 15.33 -1.98
C GLY A 59 8.35 16.80 -2.39
N LEU A 60 8.17 17.69 -1.42
CA LEU A 60 8.25 19.13 -1.58
C LEU A 60 8.69 19.74 -0.24
N VAL A 61 7.76 20.26 0.58
CA VAL A 61 8.01 20.64 1.99
C VAL A 61 8.10 19.37 2.85
N GLY A 62 7.24 18.39 2.58
CA GLY A 62 7.25 17.08 3.19
C GLY A 62 8.13 16.08 2.42
N PRO A 63 8.43 14.92 3.01
CA PRO A 63 9.27 13.91 2.39
C PRO A 63 8.61 13.25 1.16
N PRO A 64 9.42 12.64 0.25
CA PRO A 64 8.92 11.87 -0.87
C PRO A 64 8.25 10.58 -0.38
N LEU A 65 6.93 10.47 -0.55
CA LEU A 65 6.17 9.32 -0.05
C LEU A 65 6.43 8.05 -0.88
N VAL A 66 6.75 8.19 -2.16
CA VAL A 66 7.16 7.05 -3.00
C VAL A 66 8.39 6.33 -2.45
N GLU A 67 9.27 7.04 -1.74
CA GLU A 67 10.42 6.44 -1.07
C GLU A 67 10.11 6.04 0.38
N SER A 68 9.28 6.83 1.08
CA SER A 68 8.95 6.58 2.48
C SER A 68 8.17 5.27 2.67
N LEU A 69 7.21 4.98 1.78
CA LEU A 69 6.39 3.76 1.84
C LEU A 69 7.17 2.45 1.53
N LYS A 70 8.40 2.55 1.08
CA LYS A 70 9.31 1.39 0.97
C LYS A 70 9.88 0.96 2.31
N LYS A 71 9.87 1.84 3.31
CA LYS A 71 10.60 1.70 4.57
C LYS A 71 9.71 1.55 5.80
N ILE A 72 8.43 1.91 5.69
CA ILE A 72 7.48 1.85 6.80
C ILE A 72 6.45 0.74 6.60
N SER A 73 6.09 0.08 7.68
CA SER A 73 5.00 -0.90 7.70
C SER A 73 3.63 -0.22 7.66
N LYS A 74 2.57 -1.02 7.45
CA LYS A 74 1.19 -0.54 7.52
C LYS A 74 0.83 0.02 8.90
N ASP A 75 1.31 -0.62 9.96
CA ASP A 75 1.06 -0.19 11.34
C ASP A 75 1.80 1.12 11.67
N GLU A 76 3.05 1.25 11.25
CA GLU A 76 3.81 2.50 11.39
C GLU A 76 3.16 3.64 10.59
N PHE A 77 2.64 3.36 9.41
CA PHE A 77 1.89 4.34 8.64
C PHE A 77 0.64 4.80 9.38
N HIS A 78 -0.15 3.87 9.94
CA HIS A 78 -1.33 4.19 10.74
C HIS A 78 -0.98 5.07 11.94
N GLU A 79 0.03 4.68 12.71
CA GLU A 79 0.49 5.45 13.86
C GLU A 79 0.93 6.86 13.47
N LEU A 80 1.67 6.98 12.36
CA LEU A 80 2.11 8.26 11.82
C LEU A 80 0.94 9.15 11.39
N MET A 81 -0.08 8.59 10.79
CA MET A 81 -1.29 9.34 10.41
C MET A 81 -2.06 9.83 11.63
N MET A 82 -2.20 8.98 12.66
CA MET A 82 -2.90 9.37 13.87
C MET A 82 -2.15 10.46 14.65
N LYS A 83 -0.85 10.28 14.88
CA LYS A 83 -0.03 11.21 15.67
C LYS A 83 0.45 12.44 14.90
N GLY A 84 0.67 12.31 13.60
CA GLY A 84 1.33 13.34 12.80
C GLY A 84 2.78 13.58 13.22
N ARG A 85 3.29 14.70 12.76
CA ARG A 85 4.57 15.31 13.19
C ARG A 85 4.40 16.83 13.25
N PRO A 86 3.63 17.35 14.22
CA PRO A 86 3.28 18.77 14.27
C PRO A 86 4.50 19.68 14.31
N GLU A 87 5.58 19.23 14.98
CA GLU A 87 6.85 19.94 15.06
C GLU A 87 7.57 20.10 13.70
N LYS A 88 7.17 19.30 12.70
CA LYS A 88 7.64 19.35 11.31
C LYS A 88 6.59 19.85 10.33
N GLY A 89 5.43 20.29 10.83
CA GLY A 89 4.33 20.80 10.02
C GLY A 89 3.35 19.75 9.49
N MET A 90 3.54 18.46 9.81
CA MET A 90 2.56 17.43 9.46
C MET A 90 1.50 17.32 10.57
N PRO A 91 0.22 17.67 10.30
CA PRO A 91 -0.82 17.59 11.34
C PRO A 91 -1.09 16.15 11.74
N ASN A 92 -1.66 15.96 12.96
CA ASN A 92 -2.29 14.70 13.31
C ASN A 92 -3.69 14.62 12.67
N PHE A 93 -4.13 13.39 12.41
CA PHE A 93 -5.44 13.13 11.79
C PHE A 93 -6.34 12.27 12.67
N GLU A 94 -6.01 12.13 13.97
CA GLU A 94 -6.79 11.32 14.91
C GLU A 94 -8.26 11.74 14.97
N ALA A 95 -8.53 13.05 14.91
CA ALA A 95 -9.89 13.61 14.92
C ALA A 95 -10.54 13.68 13.53
N SER A 96 -9.89 13.22 12.48
CA SER A 96 -10.43 13.24 11.12
C SER A 96 -11.22 11.98 10.81
N ASP A 97 -12.55 12.07 10.80
CA ASP A 97 -13.43 10.96 10.40
C ASP A 97 -13.07 10.39 9.03
N MET A 98 -12.65 11.24 8.11
CA MET A 98 -12.25 10.83 6.76
C MET A 98 -11.01 9.94 6.80
N VAL A 99 -10.00 10.30 7.58
CA VAL A 99 -8.79 9.49 7.73
C VAL A 99 -9.09 8.22 8.51
N GLN A 100 -9.82 8.31 9.61
CA GLN A 100 -10.22 7.15 10.41
C GLN A 100 -10.91 6.06 9.58
N LYS A 101 -11.79 6.46 8.67
CA LYS A 101 -12.51 5.53 7.80
C LYS A 101 -11.69 5.02 6.61
N ASN A 102 -10.73 5.79 6.13
CA ASN A 102 -10.09 5.53 4.84
C ASN A 102 -8.55 5.36 4.91
N TRP A 103 -7.93 5.33 6.09
CA TRP A 103 -6.48 5.26 6.22
C TRP A 103 -5.86 4.01 5.55
N GLU A 104 -6.57 2.87 5.59
CA GLU A 104 -6.11 1.65 4.90
C GLU A 104 -6.09 1.82 3.39
N GLY A 105 -7.14 2.46 2.84
CA GLY A 105 -7.19 2.81 1.43
C GLY A 105 -6.11 3.83 1.05
N LEU A 106 -5.86 4.80 1.92
CA LEU A 106 -4.78 5.77 1.75
C LEU A 106 -3.41 5.07 1.73
N TYR A 107 -3.17 4.13 2.66
CA TYR A 107 -1.98 3.29 2.64
C TYR A 107 -1.86 2.49 1.35
N ALA A 108 -2.95 1.82 0.94
CA ALA A 108 -3.00 1.03 -0.29
C ALA A 108 -2.65 1.87 -1.53
N TYR A 109 -3.22 3.06 -1.65
CA TYR A 109 -2.92 4.00 -2.73
C TYR A 109 -1.43 4.39 -2.73
N LEU A 110 -0.92 4.88 -1.61
CA LEU A 110 0.46 5.35 -1.50
C LEU A 110 1.47 4.21 -1.66
N LYS A 111 1.15 3.02 -1.16
CA LYS A 111 1.97 1.82 -1.37
C LYS A 111 2.02 1.42 -2.83
N GLY A 112 0.89 1.42 -3.53
CA GLY A 112 0.84 1.15 -4.96
C GLY A 112 1.61 2.17 -5.80
N ARG A 113 1.62 3.45 -5.39
CA ARG A 113 2.48 4.50 -5.97
C ARG A 113 3.96 4.19 -5.73
N SER A 114 4.32 3.86 -4.49
CA SER A 114 5.69 3.52 -4.09
C SER A 114 6.23 2.29 -4.80
N ASP A 115 5.38 1.28 -5.05
CA ASP A 115 5.74 0.06 -5.78
C ASP A 115 5.78 0.26 -7.31
N GLY A 116 5.44 1.46 -7.80
CA GLY A 116 5.38 1.78 -9.23
C GLY A 116 4.26 1.06 -10.00
N LYS A 117 3.25 0.53 -9.28
CA LYS A 117 2.11 -0.19 -9.88
C LYS A 117 0.95 0.74 -10.20
N ILE A 118 0.75 1.78 -9.39
CA ILE A 118 -0.26 2.81 -9.61
C ILE A 118 0.42 4.04 -10.19
N VAL A 119 -0.06 4.48 -11.35
CA VAL A 119 0.45 5.69 -12.02
C VAL A 119 -0.03 6.96 -11.33
N ALA A 120 0.67 8.06 -11.54
CA ALA A 120 0.20 9.38 -11.09
C ALA A 120 -1.07 9.80 -11.82
N GLY A 121 -1.85 10.69 -11.20
CA GLY A 121 -3.03 11.28 -11.81
C GLY A 121 -4.34 10.64 -11.39
N ARG A 122 -5.31 10.61 -12.31
CA ARG A 122 -6.68 10.20 -12.02
C ARG A 122 -6.80 8.67 -11.95
N LEU A 123 -7.36 8.19 -10.85
CA LEU A 123 -7.75 6.79 -10.68
C LEU A 123 -9.25 6.59 -10.97
N VAL A 124 -9.58 5.41 -11.43
CA VAL A 124 -10.95 4.99 -11.74
C VAL A 124 -11.22 3.59 -11.15
N PRO A 125 -12.50 3.20 -10.94
CA PRO A 125 -12.85 1.86 -10.49
C PRO A 125 -12.38 0.75 -11.45
N LEU A 126 -12.10 -0.45 -10.93
CA LEU A 126 -11.66 -1.62 -11.71
C LEU A 126 -12.62 -2.03 -12.82
N ASP A 127 -13.91 -1.83 -12.61
CA ASP A 127 -14.99 -2.22 -13.53
C ASP A 127 -15.36 -1.13 -14.55
N GLN A 128 -14.76 0.04 -14.41
CA GLN A 128 -15.01 1.13 -15.35
C GLN A 128 -14.41 0.78 -16.72
N LYS A 129 -15.25 0.64 -17.73
CA LYS A 129 -14.81 0.57 -19.12
C LYS A 129 -14.14 1.92 -19.47
N VAL A 130 -12.81 1.89 -19.57
CA VAL A 130 -12.09 3.03 -20.14
C VAL A 130 -12.43 3.03 -21.62
N ALA A 131 -13.15 4.07 -22.07
CA ALA A 131 -13.32 4.29 -23.50
C ALA A 131 -11.91 4.43 -24.09
N GLN A 132 -11.52 3.46 -24.91
CA GLN A 132 -10.29 3.58 -25.69
C GLN A 132 -10.48 4.71 -26.71
N PRO A 133 -9.48 5.57 -26.90
CA PRO A 133 -9.52 6.61 -27.92
C PRO A 133 -9.61 6.02 -29.32
#